data_f514445fa8e2252c00e4e30b46cd1652
#
_entry.id   f514445fa8e2252c00e4e30b46cd1652
#
_cell.length_a   1.000
_cell.length_b   1.000
_cell.length_c   1.000
_cell.angle_alpha   90.00
_cell.angle_beta   90.00
_cell.angle_gamma   90.00
#
_symmetry.space_group_name_H-M   'P 1'
#
loop_
_entity.id
_entity.type
_entity.pdbx_description
1 polymer ?
#
loop_
_entity_poly.entity_id
_entity_poly.type
_entity_poly.pdbx_seq_one_letter_code
_entity_poly.pdbx_strand_id
1 'polypeptide(L)'
;MDGLNTAYLLLGGNLGDVKQTFLRAVEAISQFAEISEKSGYYRSEPWGFESEYDFLNQVLLVRTGLNPKELLRSLLDVEQKLGRETKKHNETGNYQSRLIDIDLLFYEDFEVSEKDLTVPHPRLHERKFTLLPLLEIAPDYIHPSKNKTINQLLHECDDNAEVEEI
;
A
#
# COMPACT_ATOMS: atom_id res chain seq x y z
N MET A 1 24.88 12.01 1.29
CA MET A 1 23.41 12.14 1.48
C MET A 1 22.81 12.72 0.22
N ASP A 2 21.83 12.04 -0.30
CA ASP A 2 21.21 12.41 -1.57
C ASP A 2 19.92 13.22 -1.40
N GLY A 3 19.52 13.54 -0.15
CA GLY A 3 18.31 14.29 0.14
C GLY A 3 17.01 13.50 -0.08
N LEU A 4 17.11 12.19 -0.30
CA LEU A 4 15.94 11.36 -0.51
C LEU A 4 15.49 10.70 0.78
N ASN A 5 14.18 10.62 0.96
CA ASN A 5 13.54 9.97 2.09
C ASN A 5 12.91 8.66 1.63
N THR A 6 12.88 7.69 2.53
CA THR A 6 12.29 6.37 2.25
C THR A 6 10.83 6.32 2.63
N ALA A 7 10.05 5.58 1.84
CA ALA A 7 8.64 5.34 2.13
C ALA A 7 8.27 3.94 1.68
N TYR A 8 7.29 3.36 2.38
CA TYR A 8 6.72 2.07 1.99
C TYR A 8 5.30 2.30 1.50
N LEU A 9 4.99 1.73 0.34
CA LEU A 9 3.69 1.86 -0.31
C LEU A 9 3.05 0.49 -0.46
N LEU A 10 1.73 0.43 -0.35
CA LEU A 10 0.96 -0.79 -0.63
C LEU A 10 0.11 -0.55 -1.87
N LEU A 11 0.29 -1.37 -2.88
CA LEU A 11 -0.58 -1.41 -4.05
C LEU A 11 -1.62 -2.50 -3.83
N GLY A 12 -2.88 -2.21 -4.08
CA GLY A 12 -3.97 -3.16 -3.97
C GLY A 12 -4.97 -2.98 -5.10
N GLY A 13 -5.59 -4.07 -5.53
CA GLY A 13 -6.63 -4.04 -6.55
C GLY A 13 -7.22 -5.41 -6.77
N ASN A 14 -8.45 -5.45 -7.32
CA ASN A 14 -9.13 -6.71 -7.60
C ASN A 14 -9.99 -6.68 -8.86
N LEU A 15 -9.81 -5.68 -9.71
CA LEU A 15 -10.56 -5.55 -10.97
C LEU A 15 -9.62 -5.54 -12.16
N GLY A 16 -10.00 -6.25 -13.22
CA GLY A 16 -9.24 -6.28 -14.46
C GLY A 16 -7.93 -7.03 -14.35
N ASP A 17 -6.99 -6.69 -15.23
CA ASP A 17 -5.63 -7.25 -15.19
C ASP A 17 -4.81 -6.47 -14.14
N VAL A 18 -4.89 -6.93 -12.90
CA VAL A 18 -4.32 -6.23 -11.75
C VAL A 18 -2.79 -6.12 -11.87
N LYS A 19 -2.12 -7.18 -12.30
CA LYS A 19 -0.65 -7.15 -12.46
C LYS A 19 -0.23 -6.08 -13.46
N GLN A 20 -0.96 -5.96 -14.57
CA GLN A 20 -0.68 -4.93 -15.56
C GLN A 20 -0.92 -3.54 -14.99
N THR A 21 -1.99 -3.37 -14.22
CA THR A 21 -2.28 -2.10 -13.54
C THR A 21 -1.15 -1.74 -12.56
N PHE A 22 -0.64 -2.72 -11.81
CA PHE A 22 0.47 -2.49 -10.89
C PHE A 22 1.74 -2.07 -11.64
N LEU A 23 2.03 -2.69 -12.79
CA LEU A 23 3.19 -2.28 -13.60
C LEU A 23 3.05 -0.84 -14.06
N ARG A 24 1.86 -0.43 -14.47
CA ARG A 24 1.59 0.96 -14.85
C ARG A 24 1.74 1.91 -13.66
N ALA A 25 1.29 1.48 -12.47
CA ALA A 25 1.44 2.28 -11.27
C ALA A 25 2.91 2.47 -10.89
N VAL A 26 3.70 1.41 -10.96
CA VAL A 26 5.14 1.47 -10.68
C VAL A 26 5.83 2.44 -11.66
N GLU A 27 5.49 2.37 -12.94
CA GLU A 27 6.03 3.29 -13.94
C GLU A 27 5.67 4.74 -13.63
N ALA A 28 4.42 5.00 -13.28
CA ALA A 28 3.96 6.34 -12.92
C ALA A 28 4.66 6.85 -11.66
N ILE A 29 4.78 6.02 -10.63
CA ILE A 29 5.45 6.36 -9.38
C ILE A 29 6.94 6.67 -9.64
N SER A 30 7.56 5.97 -10.58
CA SER A 30 8.97 6.17 -10.91
C SER A 30 9.29 7.57 -11.43
N GLN A 31 8.28 8.35 -11.83
CA GLN A 31 8.46 9.73 -12.27
C GLN A 31 8.75 10.68 -11.09
N PHE A 32 8.41 10.33 -9.87
CA PHE A 32 8.63 11.19 -8.70
C PHE A 32 9.27 10.47 -7.52
N ALA A 33 9.58 9.19 -7.65
CA ALA A 33 10.24 8.41 -6.62
C ALA A 33 11.07 7.29 -7.25
N GLU A 34 12.19 6.97 -6.62
CA GLU A 34 13.01 5.84 -7.03
C GLU A 34 12.43 4.57 -6.43
N ILE A 35 12.18 3.55 -7.25
CA ILE A 35 11.70 2.25 -6.76
C ILE A 35 12.93 1.44 -6.33
N SER A 36 13.11 1.31 -5.02
CA SER A 36 14.26 0.61 -4.46
C SER A 36 14.05 -0.90 -4.36
N GLU A 37 12.88 -1.33 -3.91
CA GLU A 37 12.53 -2.74 -3.80
C GLU A 37 11.05 -2.93 -4.05
N LYS A 38 10.69 -4.14 -4.50
CA LYS A 38 9.31 -4.57 -4.69
C LYS A 38 9.14 -5.95 -4.08
N SER A 39 8.05 -6.17 -3.35
CA SER A 39 7.69 -7.52 -2.94
C SER A 39 7.13 -8.30 -4.13
N GLY A 40 6.94 -9.60 -3.96
CA GLY A 40 6.11 -10.38 -4.87
C GLY A 40 4.67 -9.98 -4.76
N TYR A 41 3.80 -10.68 -5.48
CA TYR A 41 2.36 -10.45 -5.44
C TYR A 41 1.73 -11.39 -4.41
N TYR A 42 0.80 -10.84 -3.62
CA TYR A 42 0.08 -11.58 -2.59
C TYR A 42 -1.41 -11.49 -2.85
N ARG A 43 -2.07 -12.63 -2.89
CA ARG A 43 -3.52 -12.71 -3.07
C ARG A 43 -4.20 -12.79 -1.71
N SER A 44 -5.25 -12.00 -1.52
CA SER A 44 -6.01 -11.98 -0.27
C SER A 44 -7.50 -11.89 -0.55
N GLU A 45 -8.31 -12.39 0.40
CA GLU A 45 -9.75 -12.20 0.37
C GLU A 45 -10.10 -10.72 0.57
N PRO A 46 -11.25 -10.25 0.03
CA PRO A 46 -11.71 -8.89 0.31
C PRO A 46 -11.85 -8.64 1.81
N TRP A 47 -11.25 -7.56 2.28
CA TRP A 47 -11.25 -7.23 3.71
C TRP A 47 -12.31 -6.18 4.00
N GLY A 48 -13.27 -6.55 4.86
CA GLY A 48 -14.34 -5.66 5.29
C GLY A 48 -15.55 -5.58 4.36
N PHE A 49 -15.60 -6.36 3.27
CA PHE A 49 -16.74 -6.42 2.37
C PHE A 49 -16.71 -7.71 1.53
N GLU A 50 -17.85 -8.05 0.92
CA GLU A 50 -17.93 -9.19 0.03
C GLU A 50 -17.66 -8.79 -1.42
N SER A 51 -16.91 -9.63 -2.14
CA SER A 51 -16.63 -9.46 -3.56
C SER A 51 -16.37 -10.81 -4.20
N GLU A 52 -16.65 -10.91 -5.51
CA GLU A 52 -16.33 -12.12 -6.29
C GLU A 52 -14.83 -12.29 -6.52
N TYR A 53 -14.06 -11.21 -6.40
CA TYR A 53 -12.65 -11.21 -6.78
C TYR A 53 -11.78 -10.94 -5.57
N ASP A 54 -10.77 -11.79 -5.40
CA ASP A 54 -9.75 -11.56 -4.40
C ASP A 54 -8.87 -10.37 -4.79
N PHE A 55 -8.31 -9.73 -3.79
CA PHE A 55 -7.34 -8.66 -4.00
C PHE A 55 -5.96 -9.21 -4.31
N LEU A 56 -5.24 -8.50 -5.14
CA LEU A 56 -3.81 -8.66 -5.30
C LEU A 56 -3.14 -7.50 -4.57
N ASN A 57 -2.03 -7.79 -3.90
CA ASN A 57 -1.31 -6.82 -3.07
C ASN A 57 0.19 -6.89 -3.35
N GLN A 58 0.85 -5.74 -3.36
CA GLN A 58 2.29 -5.65 -3.51
C GLN A 58 2.80 -4.46 -2.71
N VAL A 59 3.91 -4.62 -2.00
CA VAL A 59 4.56 -3.53 -1.28
C VAL A 59 5.78 -3.05 -2.06
N LEU A 60 5.95 -1.74 -2.09
CA LEU A 60 7.10 -1.07 -2.70
C LEU A 60 7.88 -0.31 -1.63
N LEU A 61 9.20 -0.38 -1.70
CA LEU A 61 10.08 0.56 -0.99
C LEU A 61 10.53 1.59 -2.00
N VAL A 62 10.25 2.86 -1.72
CA VAL A 62 10.62 3.95 -2.61
C VAL A 62 11.46 4.99 -1.89
N ARG A 63 12.21 5.79 -2.66
CA ARG A 63 12.99 6.92 -2.17
C ARG A 63 12.57 8.14 -2.95
N THR A 64 12.30 9.25 -2.25
CA THR A 64 11.74 10.43 -2.88
C THR A 64 12.21 11.71 -2.19
N GLY A 65 12.30 12.79 -2.97
CA GLY A 65 12.52 14.13 -2.44
C GLY A 65 11.25 14.82 -2.00
N LEU A 66 10.08 14.22 -2.26
CA LEU A 66 8.80 14.81 -1.86
C LEU A 66 8.58 14.63 -0.36
N ASN A 67 7.95 15.61 0.28
CA ASN A 67 7.52 15.47 1.67
C ASN A 67 6.26 14.55 1.73
N PRO A 68 5.83 14.12 2.93
CA PRO A 68 4.70 13.18 3.01
C PRO A 68 3.42 13.65 2.32
N LYS A 69 3.08 14.93 2.43
CA LYS A 69 1.87 15.47 1.78
C LYS A 69 2.00 15.48 0.26
N GLU A 70 3.14 15.90 -0.23
CA GLU A 70 3.42 15.91 -1.66
C GLU A 70 3.40 14.50 -2.24
N LEU A 71 4.01 13.56 -1.52
CA LEU A 71 4.01 12.16 -1.92
C LEU A 71 2.57 11.62 -1.97
N LEU A 72 1.79 11.83 -0.91
CA LEU A 72 0.40 11.37 -0.88
C LEU A 72 -0.40 11.93 -2.04
N ARG A 73 -0.25 13.23 -2.33
CA ARG A 73 -0.94 13.86 -3.45
C ARG A 73 -0.56 13.23 -4.78
N SER A 74 0.73 12.95 -4.99
CA SER A 74 1.20 12.31 -6.21
C SER A 74 0.66 10.89 -6.36
N LEU A 75 0.57 10.14 -5.25
CA LEU A 75 -0.01 8.80 -5.25
C LEU A 75 -1.51 8.83 -5.58
N LEU A 76 -2.25 9.79 -5.04
CA LEU A 76 -3.66 9.98 -5.37
C LEU A 76 -3.86 10.32 -6.85
N ASP A 77 -2.97 11.11 -7.42
CA ASP A 77 -3.00 11.42 -8.85
C ASP A 77 -2.79 10.16 -9.70
N VAL A 78 -1.89 9.28 -9.29
CA VAL A 78 -1.67 7.99 -9.98
C VAL A 78 -2.94 7.14 -9.93
N GLU A 79 -3.54 7.00 -8.74
CA GLU A 79 -4.80 6.26 -8.60
C GLU A 79 -5.87 6.82 -9.52
N GLN A 80 -6.00 8.14 -9.54
CA GLN A 80 -7.02 8.82 -10.32
C GLN A 80 -6.84 8.57 -11.81
N LYS A 81 -5.61 8.66 -12.29
CA LYS A 81 -5.30 8.42 -13.70
C LYS A 81 -5.57 6.98 -14.13
N LEU A 82 -5.20 6.02 -13.29
CA LEU A 82 -5.35 4.60 -13.60
C LEU A 82 -6.75 4.09 -13.32
N GLY A 83 -7.46 4.71 -12.36
CA GLY A 83 -8.76 4.28 -11.91
C GLY A 83 -9.94 5.04 -12.49
N ARG A 84 -9.75 5.89 -13.48
CA ARG A 84 -10.82 6.74 -14.03
C ARG A 84 -12.05 5.97 -14.47
N GLU A 85 -11.85 4.81 -15.06
CA GLU A 85 -12.97 3.99 -15.57
C GLU A 85 -13.80 3.40 -14.44
N THR A 86 -13.18 3.12 -13.29
CA THR A 86 -13.89 2.52 -12.15
C THR A 86 -14.71 3.54 -11.37
N LYS A 87 -14.39 4.83 -11.45
CA LYS A 87 -15.15 5.88 -10.75
C LYS A 87 -16.61 5.93 -11.16
N LYS A 88 -16.92 5.57 -12.40
CA LYS A 88 -18.28 5.60 -12.93
C LYS A 88 -19.19 4.58 -12.25
N HIS A 89 -18.63 3.62 -11.52
CA HIS A 89 -19.37 2.54 -10.89
C HIS A 89 -19.44 2.67 -9.36
N ASN A 90 -18.84 3.70 -8.78
CA ASN A 90 -18.77 3.90 -7.34
C ASN A 90 -19.73 4.99 -6.84
N GLU A 91 -20.96 4.94 -7.31
CA GLU A 91 -21.96 5.96 -6.98
C GLU A 91 -22.48 5.84 -5.54
N THR A 92 -22.29 4.70 -4.89
CA THR A 92 -22.87 4.45 -3.56
C THR A 92 -21.98 4.89 -2.40
N GLY A 93 -20.72 5.26 -2.65
CA GLY A 93 -19.77 5.65 -1.62
C GLY A 93 -19.36 4.53 -0.66
N ASN A 94 -19.77 3.29 -0.90
CA ASN A 94 -19.39 2.15 -0.10
C ASN A 94 -18.02 1.61 -0.49
N TYR A 95 -17.39 0.87 0.42
CA TYR A 95 -16.13 0.19 0.12
C TYR A 95 -16.40 -0.84 -0.96
N GLN A 96 -15.74 -0.71 -2.10
CA GLN A 96 -16.02 -1.53 -3.28
C GLN A 96 -14.75 -2.05 -3.93
N SER A 97 -14.93 -2.99 -4.87
CA SER A 97 -13.86 -3.48 -5.72
C SER A 97 -13.20 -2.33 -6.48
N ARG A 98 -11.88 -2.36 -6.59
CA ARG A 98 -11.09 -1.26 -7.15
C ARG A 98 -10.07 -1.73 -8.16
N LEU A 99 -9.84 -0.88 -9.17
CA LEU A 99 -8.78 -1.11 -10.14
C LEU A 99 -7.41 -0.98 -9.48
N ILE A 100 -7.22 0.07 -8.69
CA ILE A 100 -6.00 0.27 -7.90
C ILE A 100 -6.25 1.17 -6.71
N ASP A 101 -5.56 0.82 -5.62
CA ASP A 101 -5.49 1.61 -4.39
C ASP A 101 -4.02 1.67 -4.00
N ILE A 102 -3.53 2.84 -3.64
CA ILE A 102 -2.13 3.03 -3.25
C ILE A 102 -2.09 3.67 -1.87
N ASP A 103 -1.69 2.89 -0.87
CA ASP A 103 -1.60 3.37 0.50
C ASP A 103 -0.17 3.74 0.86
N LEU A 104 0.01 4.89 1.52
CA LEU A 104 1.27 5.26 2.13
C LEU A 104 1.33 4.60 3.51
N LEU A 105 2.22 3.63 3.67
CA LEU A 105 2.32 2.86 4.91
C LEU A 105 3.23 3.51 5.93
N PHE A 106 4.43 3.87 5.50
CA PHE A 106 5.46 4.51 6.32
C PHE A 106 6.19 5.56 5.50
N TYR A 107 6.60 6.62 6.18
CA TYR A 107 7.48 7.64 5.60
C TYR A 107 8.58 7.91 6.62
N GLU A 108 9.82 7.46 6.33
CA GLU A 108 10.92 7.46 7.30
C GLU A 108 10.43 6.86 8.61
N ASP A 109 10.80 7.44 9.76
CA ASP A 109 10.27 7.06 11.06
C ASP A 109 9.24 8.09 11.57
N PHE A 110 8.63 8.81 10.65
CA PHE A 110 7.71 9.90 10.99
C PHE A 110 6.40 9.39 11.55
N GLU A 111 5.87 10.15 12.49
CA GLU A 111 4.52 9.99 13.01
C GLU A 111 3.76 11.26 12.66
N VAL A 112 2.83 11.15 11.72
CA VAL A 112 2.01 12.26 11.25
C VAL A 112 0.54 11.89 11.43
N SER A 113 -0.21 12.74 12.10
CA SER A 113 -1.65 12.56 12.28
C SER A 113 -2.34 13.86 11.92
N GLU A 114 -2.70 13.99 10.65
CA GLU A 114 -3.39 15.14 10.11
C GLU A 114 -4.69 14.65 9.44
N LYS A 115 -5.56 15.58 9.10
CA LYS A 115 -6.88 15.26 8.55
C LYS A 115 -6.82 14.31 7.36
N ASP A 116 -5.91 14.58 6.43
CA ASP A 116 -5.83 13.81 5.18
C ASP A 116 -4.59 12.92 5.09
N LEU A 117 -3.78 12.89 6.14
CA LEU A 117 -2.51 12.15 6.12
C LEU A 117 -2.21 11.58 7.50
N THR A 118 -2.17 10.25 7.57
CA THR A 118 -1.76 9.55 8.79
C THR A 118 -0.69 8.53 8.41
N VAL A 119 0.51 8.71 8.95
CA VAL A 119 1.58 7.72 8.86
C VAL A 119 2.18 7.53 10.26
N PRO A 120 2.46 6.29 10.65
CA PRO A 120 2.19 5.04 9.92
C PRO A 120 0.71 4.85 9.61
N HIS A 121 0.42 4.10 8.55
CA HIS A 121 -0.97 3.81 8.20
C HIS A 121 -1.68 3.18 9.40
N PRO A 122 -2.87 3.70 9.78
CA PRO A 122 -3.48 3.33 11.07
C PRO A 122 -3.92 1.88 11.19
N ARG A 123 -4.09 1.16 10.07
CA ARG A 123 -4.57 -0.22 10.07
C ARG A 123 -3.58 -1.25 9.57
N LEU A 124 -2.36 -0.85 9.22
CA LEU A 124 -1.42 -1.81 8.62
C LEU A 124 -1.13 -3.02 9.51
N HIS A 125 -1.08 -2.81 10.82
CA HIS A 125 -0.80 -3.89 11.77
C HIS A 125 -1.97 -4.87 11.98
N GLU A 126 -3.15 -4.50 11.48
CA GLU A 126 -4.36 -5.32 11.58
C GLU A 126 -4.58 -6.16 10.32
N ARG A 127 -3.75 -5.98 9.29
CA ARG A 127 -3.99 -6.53 7.96
C ARG A 127 -2.85 -7.45 7.52
N LYS A 128 -3.13 -8.74 7.52
CA LYS A 128 -2.15 -9.74 7.09
C LYS A 128 -1.69 -9.52 5.66
N PHE A 129 -2.58 -9.07 4.77
CA PHE A 129 -2.25 -8.82 3.36
C PHE A 129 -1.28 -7.64 3.19
N THR A 130 -1.10 -6.81 4.21
CA THR A 130 -0.11 -5.75 4.24
C THR A 130 1.18 -6.24 4.88
N LEU A 131 1.07 -6.95 5.99
CA LEU A 131 2.23 -7.38 6.78
C LEU A 131 3.08 -8.43 6.06
N LEU A 132 2.47 -9.37 5.34
CA LEU A 132 3.22 -10.41 4.63
C LEU A 132 4.14 -9.86 3.54
N PRO A 133 3.66 -9.01 2.61
CA PRO A 133 4.58 -8.41 1.64
C PRO A 133 5.59 -7.46 2.29
N LEU A 134 5.23 -6.75 3.36
CA LEU A 134 6.18 -5.94 4.12
C LEU A 134 7.28 -6.82 4.72
N LEU A 135 6.91 -7.96 5.29
CA LEU A 135 7.87 -8.89 5.89
C LEU A 135 8.90 -9.35 4.88
N GLU A 136 8.50 -9.56 3.62
CA GLU A 136 9.41 -10.00 2.57
C GLU A 136 10.56 -9.02 2.35
N ILE A 137 10.28 -7.72 2.36
CA ILE A 137 11.28 -6.70 2.02
C ILE A 137 11.80 -5.90 3.22
N ALA A 138 11.11 -5.96 4.36
CA ALA A 138 11.47 -5.15 5.53
C ALA A 138 11.19 -5.86 6.86
N PRO A 139 11.73 -7.09 7.06
CA PRO A 139 11.40 -7.87 8.26
C PRO A 139 11.81 -7.18 9.57
N ASP A 140 12.90 -6.42 9.54
CA ASP A 140 13.48 -5.79 10.72
C ASP A 140 13.11 -4.31 10.88
N TYR A 141 12.28 -3.78 9.98
CA TYR A 141 11.83 -2.40 10.08
C TYR A 141 10.97 -2.24 11.35
N ILE A 142 11.26 -1.20 12.13
CA ILE A 142 10.57 -0.96 13.39
C ILE A 142 9.47 0.09 13.19
N HIS A 143 8.24 -0.30 13.51
CA HIS A 143 7.08 0.60 13.47
C HIS A 143 7.30 1.73 14.47
N PRO A 144 7.36 3.00 14.04
CA PRO A 144 7.74 4.10 14.90
C PRO A 144 6.81 4.36 16.08
N SER A 145 5.51 4.04 15.94
CA SER A 145 4.53 4.25 17.02
C SER A 145 4.41 3.06 17.96
N LYS A 146 4.62 1.85 17.45
CA LYS A 146 4.43 0.61 18.22
C LYS A 146 5.73 0.03 18.76
N ASN A 147 6.85 0.50 18.24
CA ASN A 147 8.18 0.04 18.64
C ASN A 147 8.34 -1.48 18.49
N LYS A 148 7.80 -2.03 17.41
CA LYS A 148 7.85 -3.45 17.07
C LYS A 148 8.28 -3.63 15.62
N THR A 149 9.00 -4.72 15.35
CA THR A 149 9.38 -5.08 13.99
C THR A 149 8.15 -5.58 13.22
N ILE A 150 8.25 -5.59 11.89
CA ILE A 150 7.18 -6.13 11.04
C ILE A 150 6.93 -7.60 11.42
N ASN A 151 7.98 -8.36 11.70
CA ASN A 151 7.84 -9.75 12.12
C ASN A 151 7.03 -9.88 13.42
N GLN A 152 7.28 -9.00 14.40
CA GLN A 152 6.52 -8.99 15.65
C GLN A 152 5.06 -8.60 15.42
N LEU A 153 4.82 -7.61 14.55
CA LEU A 153 3.45 -7.21 14.22
C LEU A 153 2.67 -8.36 13.57
N LEU A 154 3.32 -9.11 12.67
CA LEU A 154 2.69 -10.25 12.02
C LEU A 154 2.32 -11.33 13.04
N HIS A 155 3.23 -11.61 13.98
CA HIS A 155 2.98 -12.59 15.05
C HIS A 155 1.77 -12.21 15.92
N GLU A 156 1.55 -10.93 16.14
CA GLU A 156 0.47 -10.43 16.99
C GLU A 156 -0.82 -10.14 16.21
N CYS A 157 -0.78 -10.28 14.89
CA CYS A 157 -1.92 -9.94 14.03
C CYS A 157 -3.03 -11.00 14.16
N ASP A 158 -4.25 -10.53 14.44
CA ASP A 158 -5.43 -11.40 14.61
C ASP A 158 -6.17 -11.69 13.31
N ASP A 159 -5.68 -11.18 12.19
CA ASP A 159 -6.32 -11.38 10.89
C ASP A 159 -6.17 -12.84 10.45
N ASN A 160 -7.28 -13.55 10.32
CA ASN A 160 -7.34 -14.95 9.94
C ASN A 160 -7.57 -15.17 8.45
N ALA A 161 -7.62 -14.10 7.66
CA ALA A 161 -7.83 -14.20 6.21
C ALA A 161 -6.70 -14.98 5.56
N GLU A 162 -7.03 -15.74 4.53
CA GLU A 162 -6.03 -16.45 3.75
C GLU A 162 -5.31 -15.44 2.85
N VAL A 163 -4.00 -15.40 2.96
CA VAL A 163 -3.12 -14.58 2.13
C VAL A 163 -2.00 -15.48 1.63
N GLU A 164 -1.81 -15.52 0.33
CA GLU A 164 -0.76 -16.36 -0.25
C GLU A 164 0.03 -15.61 -1.31
N GLU A 165 1.32 -15.85 -1.35
CA GLU A 165 2.18 -15.36 -2.41
C GLU A 165 1.93 -16.17 -3.68
N ILE A 166 1.81 -15.48 -4.81
CA ILE A 166 1.53 -16.13 -6.10
C ILE A 166 2.63 -15.90 -7.13
#